data_fb4267c0f140358b3a81d09cf6d856e9
#
_entry.id   fb4267c0f140358b3a81d09cf6d856e9
#
_cell.length_a   1.000
_cell.length_b   1.000
_cell.length_c   1.000
_cell.angle_alpha   90.00
_cell.angle_beta   90.00
_cell.angle_gamma   90.00
#
_symmetry.space_group_name_H-M   'P 1'
#
loop_
_entity.id
_entity.type
_entity.pdbx_description
1 polymer ?
#
loop_
_entity_poly.entity_id
_entity_poly.type
_entity_poly.pdbx_seq_one_letter_code
_entity_poly.pdbx_strand_id
1 'polypeptide(L)'
;GRLSVVHDGKVLGSWTLRTRADTPPKIAFDGTPAATQRGTLRMAYTGSDDYGITEIRGEMRRTYERGEVLGKEVSRFDLPAPSLNAKNVKEAIFQEIASHPWAGLPVVIRLAARDAAGQEGLSTEINLVLPERKFNNPVAKEIIVERRRLTVQPERRGEIIGRINEIAGDTQ
;
A
#
# COMPACT_ATOMS: atom_id res chain seq x y z
N GLY A 1 -16.61 35.82 -1.27
CA GLY A 1 -17.71 36.16 -0.35
C GLY A 1 -17.43 37.42 0.45
N ARG A 2 -18.42 37.90 1.18
CA ARG A 2 -18.30 39.05 2.06
C ARG A 2 -18.89 38.68 3.43
N LEU A 3 -18.13 38.89 4.49
CA LEU A 3 -18.58 38.74 5.86
C LEU A 3 -18.79 40.15 6.45
N SER A 4 -19.95 40.42 7.06
CA SER A 4 -20.23 41.68 7.74
C SER A 4 -20.79 41.40 9.11
N VAL A 5 -20.33 42.15 10.10
CA VAL A 5 -20.87 42.16 11.46
C VAL A 5 -21.79 43.35 11.56
N VAL A 6 -23.05 43.12 11.97
CA VAL A 6 -24.09 44.17 12.07
C VAL A 6 -24.63 44.19 13.51
N HIS A 7 -24.79 45.37 14.11
CA HIS A 7 -25.47 45.60 15.37
C HIS A 7 -26.46 46.76 15.25
N ASP A 8 -27.69 46.53 15.61
CA ASP A 8 -28.80 47.51 15.49
C ASP A 8 -28.90 48.13 14.10
N GLY A 9 -28.78 47.32 13.04
CA GLY A 9 -28.83 47.76 11.65
C GLY A 9 -27.59 48.52 11.15
N LYS A 10 -26.60 48.74 12.01
CA LYS A 10 -25.35 49.42 11.64
C LYS A 10 -24.24 48.41 11.41
N VAL A 11 -23.58 48.48 10.26
CA VAL A 11 -22.42 47.63 9.94
C VAL A 11 -21.21 48.08 10.77
N LEU A 12 -20.75 47.21 11.67
CA LEU A 12 -19.58 47.44 12.54
C LEU A 12 -18.26 47.09 11.83
N GLY A 13 -18.29 46.14 10.91
CA GLY A 13 -17.13 45.73 10.12
C GLY A 13 -17.54 44.88 8.93
N SER A 14 -16.73 44.89 7.91
CA SER A 14 -16.94 44.10 6.71
C SER A 14 -15.61 43.62 6.13
N TRP A 15 -15.53 42.35 5.77
CA TRP A 15 -14.34 41.67 5.22
C TRP A 15 -14.68 40.97 3.93
N THR A 16 -13.81 41.05 2.97
CA THR A 16 -13.88 40.25 1.74
C THR A 16 -13.22 38.92 2.02
N LEU A 17 -13.97 37.83 1.93
CA LEU A 17 -13.48 36.46 2.05
C LEU A 17 -13.19 35.90 0.66
N ARG A 18 -11.99 35.37 0.51
CA ARG A 18 -11.62 34.54 -0.64
C ARG A 18 -11.49 33.11 -0.15
N THR A 19 -12.33 32.23 -0.65
CA THR A 19 -12.18 30.79 -0.44
C THR A 19 -11.19 30.25 -1.47
N ARG A 20 -10.24 29.49 -1.01
CA ARG A 20 -9.39 28.67 -1.87
C ARG A 20 -9.98 27.27 -1.85
N ALA A 21 -10.26 26.73 -3.04
CA ALA A 21 -10.71 25.35 -3.16
C ALA A 21 -9.59 24.42 -2.68
N ASP A 22 -9.99 23.43 -1.90
CA ASP A 22 -9.13 22.33 -1.51
C ASP A 22 -8.84 21.43 -2.71
N THR A 23 -7.63 20.93 -2.82
CA THR A 23 -7.21 20.05 -3.92
C THR A 23 -6.81 18.69 -3.37
N PRO A 24 -7.13 17.59 -4.07
CA PRO A 24 -6.72 16.26 -3.63
C PRO A 24 -5.21 16.14 -3.45
N PRO A 25 -4.75 15.37 -2.45
CA PRO A 25 -3.33 15.16 -2.22
C PRO A 25 -2.66 14.49 -3.42
N LYS A 26 -1.38 14.80 -3.61
CA LYS A 26 -0.54 14.15 -4.61
C LYS A 26 0.41 13.21 -3.92
N ILE A 27 0.59 12.02 -4.48
CA ILE A 27 1.55 11.03 -3.98
C ILE A 27 2.23 10.30 -5.14
N ALA A 28 3.51 10.00 -4.99
CA ALA A 28 4.28 9.29 -5.98
C ALA A 28 5.39 8.46 -5.32
N PHE A 29 5.78 7.37 -5.96
CA PHE A 29 7.01 6.68 -5.60
C PHE A 29 8.23 7.55 -5.95
N ASP A 30 9.20 7.59 -5.06
CA ASP A 30 10.52 8.19 -5.27
C ASP A 30 11.51 7.05 -5.63
N GLY A 31 11.45 6.65 -6.89
CA GLY A 31 12.15 5.48 -7.41
C GLY A 31 11.31 4.19 -7.41
N THR A 32 11.88 3.13 -7.92
CA THR A 32 11.20 1.82 -8.02
C THR A 32 11.30 1.05 -6.70
N PRO A 33 10.17 0.54 -6.15
CA PRO A 33 10.20 -0.38 -5.03
C PRO A 33 11.08 -1.60 -5.32
N ALA A 34 11.87 -2.02 -4.36
CA ALA A 34 12.83 -3.11 -4.54
C ALA A 34 12.86 -4.07 -3.35
N ALA A 35 13.00 -5.36 -3.65
CA ALA A 35 13.23 -6.39 -2.64
C ALA A 35 14.63 -6.24 -2.03
N THR A 36 14.75 -6.37 -0.72
CA THR A 36 16.02 -6.44 -0.02
C THR A 36 16.49 -7.88 0.15
N GLN A 37 17.77 -8.07 0.47
CA GLN A 37 18.32 -9.40 0.79
C GLN A 37 17.62 -10.08 1.98
N ARG A 38 17.04 -9.28 2.89
CA ARG A 38 16.33 -9.78 4.08
C ARG A 38 14.85 -10.14 3.79
N GLY A 39 14.38 -10.00 2.54
CA GLY A 39 13.00 -10.30 2.19
C GLY A 39 12.00 -9.20 2.55
N THR A 40 12.46 -7.97 2.85
CA THR A 40 11.60 -6.80 3.00
C THR A 40 11.46 -6.07 1.66
N LEU A 41 10.40 -5.31 1.50
CA LEU A 41 10.18 -4.42 0.37
C LEU A 41 10.60 -3.01 0.76
N ARG A 42 11.67 -2.50 0.15
CA ARG A 42 12.08 -1.10 0.29
C ARG A 42 11.26 -0.24 -0.67
N MET A 43 10.64 0.81 -0.13
CA MET A 43 9.90 1.80 -0.91
C MET A 43 10.29 3.19 -0.43
N ALA A 44 10.47 4.12 -1.38
CA ALA A 44 10.58 5.54 -1.09
C ALA A 44 9.42 6.26 -1.80
N TYR A 45 8.88 7.29 -1.17
CA TYR A 45 7.76 8.05 -1.71
C TYR A 45 7.79 9.51 -1.31
N THR A 46 7.12 10.32 -2.12
CA THR A 46 6.88 11.73 -1.86
C THR A 46 5.39 12.01 -1.95
N GLY A 47 4.93 12.92 -1.12
CA GLY A 47 3.53 13.38 -1.13
C GLY A 47 3.46 14.88 -0.88
N SER A 48 2.41 15.53 -1.38
CA SER A 48 2.14 16.94 -1.10
C SER A 48 0.65 17.23 -1.12
N ASP A 49 0.24 18.16 -0.25
CA ASP A 49 -1.13 18.63 -0.13
C ASP A 49 -1.18 20.06 0.41
N ASP A 50 -2.16 20.86 0.02
CA ASP A 50 -2.24 22.27 0.44
C ASP A 50 -2.76 22.43 1.87
N TYR A 51 -3.53 21.49 2.41
CA TYR A 51 -4.01 21.46 3.80
C TYR A 51 -3.38 20.37 4.65
N GLY A 52 -2.74 19.39 4.03
CA GLY A 52 -1.93 18.36 4.67
C GLY A 52 -2.52 16.96 4.58
N ILE A 53 -1.62 16.00 4.39
CA ILE A 53 -1.91 14.58 4.29
C ILE A 53 -2.15 14.01 5.69
N THR A 54 -3.24 13.28 5.87
CA THR A 54 -3.62 12.64 7.13
C THR A 54 -3.34 11.16 7.16
N GLU A 55 -3.37 10.50 5.97
CA GLU A 55 -3.19 9.06 5.86
C GLU A 55 -2.43 8.74 4.56
N ILE A 56 -1.53 7.77 4.64
CA ILE A 56 -0.88 7.18 3.47
C ILE A 56 -0.98 5.67 3.60
N ARG A 57 -1.36 4.99 2.51
CA ARG A 57 -1.39 3.53 2.46
C ARG A 57 -0.86 2.99 1.15
N GLY A 58 -0.35 1.78 1.22
CA GLY A 58 -0.04 0.97 0.04
C GLY A 58 -1.21 0.06 -0.31
N GLU A 59 -1.50 -0.07 -1.59
CA GLU A 59 -2.50 -0.99 -2.12
C GLU A 59 -1.84 -1.93 -3.11
N MET A 60 -2.06 -3.23 -2.95
CA MET A 60 -1.54 -4.26 -3.84
C MET A 60 -2.68 -5.09 -4.42
N ARG A 61 -2.53 -5.48 -5.67
CA ARG A 61 -3.39 -6.45 -6.36
C ARG A 61 -2.52 -7.51 -7.02
N ARG A 62 -2.95 -8.76 -7.00
CA ARG A 62 -2.25 -9.83 -7.73
C ARG A 62 -2.35 -9.58 -9.23
N THR A 63 -1.29 -9.96 -9.94
CA THR A 63 -1.27 -9.92 -11.40
C THR A 63 -0.87 -11.28 -11.96
N TYR A 64 -1.18 -11.50 -13.24
CA TYR A 64 -0.49 -12.52 -14.02
C TYR A 64 0.96 -12.08 -14.31
N GLU A 65 1.80 -13.00 -14.77
CA GLU A 65 3.20 -12.69 -15.12
C GLU A 65 3.33 -11.55 -16.15
N ARG A 66 2.30 -11.35 -16.99
CA ARG A 66 2.24 -10.28 -17.98
C ARG A 66 1.74 -8.95 -17.44
N GLY A 67 1.44 -8.86 -16.14
CA GLY A 67 0.99 -7.63 -15.47
C GLY A 67 -0.52 -7.38 -15.48
N GLU A 68 -1.32 -8.25 -16.08
CA GLU A 68 -2.79 -8.15 -16.02
C GLU A 68 -3.29 -8.46 -14.60
N VAL A 69 -4.20 -7.64 -14.07
CA VAL A 69 -4.73 -7.79 -12.71
C VAL A 69 -5.58 -9.06 -12.59
N LEU A 70 -5.27 -9.86 -11.57
CA LEU A 70 -5.95 -11.11 -11.25
C LEU A 70 -7.02 -10.88 -10.17
N GLY A 71 -8.29 -10.97 -10.57
CA GLY A 71 -9.41 -10.86 -9.63
C GLY A 71 -9.64 -9.43 -9.11
N LYS A 72 -10.41 -9.32 -8.02
CA LYS A 72 -10.81 -8.04 -7.41
C LYS A 72 -10.19 -7.82 -6.02
N GLU A 73 -9.43 -8.77 -5.53
CA GLU A 73 -8.84 -8.71 -4.20
C GLU A 73 -7.76 -7.63 -4.12
N VAL A 74 -7.88 -6.76 -3.11
CA VAL A 74 -6.92 -5.70 -2.82
C VAL A 74 -6.38 -5.92 -1.42
N SER A 75 -5.07 -6.08 -1.30
CA SER A 75 -4.39 -6.06 -0.01
C SER A 75 -3.91 -4.65 0.28
N ARG A 76 -4.15 -4.17 1.52
CA ARG A 76 -3.78 -2.84 1.96
C ARG A 76 -2.85 -2.93 3.15
N PHE A 77 -1.95 -1.96 3.26
CA PHE A 77 -1.08 -1.78 4.42
C PHE A 77 -0.82 -0.30 4.65
N ASP A 78 -0.81 0.08 5.91
CA ASP A 78 -0.61 1.47 6.30
C ASP A 78 0.86 1.85 6.18
N LEU A 79 1.10 3.08 5.79
CA LEU A 79 2.40 3.69 5.72
C LEU A 79 2.50 4.82 6.74
N PRO A 80 3.66 5.00 7.41
CA PRO A 80 3.80 6.07 8.38
C PRO A 80 3.57 7.43 7.73
N ALA A 81 2.63 8.20 8.29
CA ALA A 81 2.52 9.62 8.00
C ALA A 81 3.52 10.35 8.92
N PRO A 82 4.42 11.19 8.39
CA PRO A 82 5.53 11.75 9.17
C PRO A 82 5.10 12.72 10.27
N SER A 83 3.98 13.40 10.11
CA SER A 83 3.36 14.26 11.11
C SER A 83 1.89 14.51 10.78
N LEU A 84 1.13 14.91 11.78
CA LEU A 84 -0.27 15.29 11.56
C LEU A 84 -0.35 16.45 10.55
N ASN A 85 -1.15 16.28 9.49
CA ASN A 85 -1.36 17.27 8.44
C ASN A 85 -0.06 17.76 7.75
N ALA A 86 0.85 16.84 7.44
CA ALA A 86 2.07 17.16 6.73
C ALA A 86 1.77 17.64 5.31
N LYS A 87 2.15 18.88 4.98
CA LYS A 87 1.96 19.45 3.64
C LYS A 87 2.93 18.87 2.61
N ASN A 88 4.07 18.39 3.05
CA ASN A 88 5.05 17.71 2.22
C ASN A 88 5.57 16.48 2.98
N VAL A 89 5.60 15.37 2.31
CA VAL A 89 6.07 14.09 2.81
C VAL A 89 7.18 13.60 1.90
N LYS A 90 8.28 13.13 2.49
CA LYS A 90 9.34 12.41 1.78
C LYS A 90 9.90 11.36 2.73
N GLU A 91 9.60 10.11 2.45
CA GLU A 91 9.96 8.99 3.32
C GLU A 91 10.53 7.81 2.54
N ALA A 92 11.35 7.03 3.22
CA ALA A 92 11.83 5.74 2.74
C ALA A 92 11.60 4.70 3.83
N ILE A 93 10.90 3.63 3.48
CA ILE A 93 10.49 2.60 4.42
C ILE A 93 10.92 1.20 3.96
N PHE A 94 10.93 0.29 4.91
CA PHE A 94 11.13 -1.14 4.70
C PHE A 94 9.88 -1.87 5.21
N GLN A 95 9.05 -2.33 4.29
CA GLN A 95 7.83 -3.06 4.61
C GLN A 95 8.12 -4.55 4.75
N GLU A 96 7.79 -5.14 5.90
CA GLU A 96 7.85 -6.58 6.09
C GLU A 96 6.70 -7.25 5.32
N ILE A 97 7.05 -7.97 4.27
CA ILE A 97 6.07 -8.57 3.36
C ILE A 97 6.31 -10.06 3.13
N ALA A 98 7.42 -10.61 3.66
CA ALA A 98 7.81 -12.00 3.42
C ALA A 98 6.83 -13.02 4.03
N SER A 99 6.04 -12.62 5.03
CA SER A 99 4.95 -13.41 5.62
C SER A 99 3.61 -13.26 4.91
N HIS A 100 3.48 -12.29 3.98
CA HIS A 100 2.24 -12.07 3.26
C HIS A 100 1.86 -13.28 2.40
N PRO A 101 0.55 -13.64 2.28
CA PRO A 101 0.12 -14.77 1.44
C PRO A 101 0.58 -14.69 -0.02
N TRP A 102 0.79 -13.47 -0.53
CA TRP A 102 1.27 -13.23 -1.91
C TRP A 102 2.79 -13.10 -2.04
N ALA A 103 3.57 -13.35 -0.98
CA ALA A 103 5.03 -13.32 -1.07
C ALA A 103 5.52 -14.27 -2.17
N GLY A 104 6.44 -13.82 -3.00
CA GLY A 104 6.94 -14.52 -4.17
C GLY A 104 6.03 -14.48 -5.41
N LEU A 105 4.87 -13.80 -5.34
CA LEU A 105 3.94 -13.66 -6.47
C LEU A 105 4.05 -12.29 -7.14
N PRO A 106 3.73 -12.20 -8.44
CA PRO A 106 3.64 -10.94 -9.14
C PRO A 106 2.42 -10.13 -8.66
N VAL A 107 2.65 -8.85 -8.42
CA VAL A 107 1.63 -7.89 -7.99
C VAL A 107 1.81 -6.56 -8.70
N VAL A 108 0.75 -5.78 -8.77
CA VAL A 108 0.80 -4.35 -9.01
C VAL A 108 0.60 -3.63 -7.68
N ILE A 109 1.45 -2.64 -7.41
CA ILE A 109 1.39 -1.80 -6.21
C ILE A 109 1.16 -0.34 -6.58
N ARG A 110 0.36 0.36 -5.77
CA ARG A 110 0.20 1.81 -5.81
C ARG A 110 0.13 2.37 -4.40
N LEU A 111 0.33 3.66 -4.29
CA LEU A 111 0.14 4.43 -3.06
C LEU A 111 -1.14 5.23 -3.14
N ALA A 112 -1.81 5.39 -2.00
CA ALA A 112 -2.94 6.27 -1.82
C ALA A 112 -2.65 7.20 -0.65
N ALA A 113 -2.89 8.50 -0.84
CA ALA A 113 -2.83 9.50 0.20
C ALA A 113 -4.21 10.11 0.42
N ARG A 114 -4.55 10.44 1.66
CA ARG A 114 -5.81 11.07 2.01
C ARG A 114 -5.57 12.34 2.83
N ASP A 115 -6.38 13.37 2.59
CA ASP A 115 -6.41 14.61 3.36
C ASP A 115 -7.48 14.60 4.46
N ALA A 116 -7.60 15.71 5.19
CA ALA A 116 -8.61 15.88 6.23
C ALA A 116 -10.04 16.07 5.69
N ALA A 117 -10.20 16.50 4.44
CA ALA A 117 -11.49 16.62 3.76
C ALA A 117 -11.99 15.27 3.22
N GLY A 118 -11.15 14.23 3.25
CA GLY A 118 -11.45 12.90 2.76
C GLY A 118 -11.20 12.73 1.26
N GLN A 119 -10.54 13.70 0.61
CA GLN A 119 -10.11 13.57 -0.77
C GLN A 119 -8.94 12.60 -0.86
N GLU A 120 -8.85 11.88 -1.97
CA GLU A 120 -7.84 10.85 -2.17
C GLU A 120 -7.02 11.12 -3.43
N GLY A 121 -5.69 11.02 -3.30
CA GLY A 121 -4.73 11.01 -4.38
C GLY A 121 -4.08 9.65 -4.53
N LEU A 122 -3.86 9.21 -5.77
CA LEU A 122 -3.26 7.91 -6.09
C LEU A 122 -1.98 8.11 -6.87
N SER A 123 -0.98 7.27 -6.59
CA SER A 123 0.23 7.18 -7.41
C SER A 123 0.00 6.42 -8.70
N THR A 124 0.98 6.44 -9.59
CA THR A 124 1.10 5.46 -10.67
C THR A 124 1.25 4.05 -10.11
N GLU A 125 0.80 3.06 -10.86
CA GLU A 125 0.94 1.64 -10.53
C GLU A 125 2.31 1.11 -10.97
N ILE A 126 2.92 0.27 -10.14
CA ILE A 126 4.22 -0.37 -10.43
C ILE A 126 4.05 -1.88 -10.32
N ASN A 127 4.44 -2.61 -11.36
CA ASN A 127 4.49 -4.07 -11.34
C ASN A 127 5.80 -4.54 -10.69
N LEU A 128 5.69 -5.50 -9.78
CA LEU A 128 6.84 -6.14 -9.14
C LEU A 128 6.49 -7.56 -8.66
N VAL A 129 7.52 -8.35 -8.37
CA VAL A 129 7.35 -9.60 -7.64
C VAL A 129 7.64 -9.34 -6.18
N LEU A 130 6.69 -9.69 -5.30
CA LEU A 130 6.87 -9.49 -3.86
C LEU A 130 8.06 -10.32 -3.35
N PRO A 131 8.89 -9.74 -2.46
CA PRO A 131 9.94 -10.52 -1.80
C PRO A 131 9.35 -11.67 -1.00
N GLU A 132 10.08 -12.78 -0.99
CA GLU A 132 9.77 -13.92 -0.14
C GLU A 132 10.98 -14.31 0.69
N ARG A 133 10.75 -14.99 1.80
CA ARG A 133 11.84 -15.52 2.65
C ARG A 133 12.54 -16.66 1.92
N LYS A 134 13.86 -16.58 1.84
CA LYS A 134 14.69 -17.65 1.29
C LYS A 134 15.08 -18.62 2.41
N PHE A 135 14.88 -19.90 2.17
CA PHE A 135 15.25 -20.97 3.10
C PHE A 135 16.39 -21.80 2.51
N ASN A 136 17.31 -22.24 3.35
CA ASN A 136 18.35 -23.18 2.95
C ASN A 136 17.91 -24.64 3.15
N ASN A 137 17.05 -24.89 4.12
CA ASN A 137 16.50 -26.21 4.40
C ASN A 137 15.59 -26.69 3.25
N PRO A 138 15.80 -27.91 2.71
CA PRO A 138 15.03 -28.47 1.60
C PRO A 138 13.52 -28.55 1.91
N VAL A 139 13.18 -29.05 3.09
CA VAL A 139 11.79 -29.21 3.55
C VAL A 139 11.08 -27.82 3.58
N ALA A 140 11.74 -26.81 4.11
CA ALA A 140 11.20 -25.45 4.13
C ALA A 140 10.99 -24.89 2.72
N LYS A 141 11.85 -25.23 1.75
CA LYS A 141 11.67 -24.86 0.34
C LYS A 141 10.43 -25.51 -0.27
N GLU A 142 10.20 -26.79 0.01
CA GLU A 142 9.01 -27.50 -0.47
C GLU A 142 7.73 -26.91 0.14
N ILE A 143 7.71 -26.64 1.43
CA ILE A 143 6.57 -26.01 2.11
C ILE A 143 6.24 -24.63 1.49
N ILE A 144 7.24 -23.82 1.16
CA ILE A 144 7.03 -22.52 0.51
C ILE A 144 6.41 -22.69 -0.89
N VAL A 145 6.81 -23.69 -1.65
CA VAL A 145 6.21 -24.00 -2.96
C VAL A 145 4.73 -24.36 -2.79
N GLU A 146 4.40 -25.24 -1.85
CA GLU A 146 3.02 -25.66 -1.61
C GLU A 146 2.16 -24.50 -1.06
N ARG A 147 2.71 -23.65 -0.18
CA ARG A 147 2.04 -22.42 0.26
C ARG A 147 1.67 -21.50 -0.92
N ARG A 148 2.58 -21.32 -1.87
CA ARG A 148 2.34 -20.52 -3.07
C ARG A 148 1.25 -21.15 -3.94
N ARG A 149 1.28 -22.48 -4.13
CA ARG A 149 0.25 -23.22 -4.83
C ARG A 149 -1.13 -23.04 -4.18
N LEU A 150 -1.21 -23.06 -2.86
CA LEU A 150 -2.46 -22.84 -2.11
C LEU A 150 -3.07 -21.45 -2.42
N THR A 151 -2.24 -20.44 -2.59
CA THR A 151 -2.69 -19.08 -2.94
C THR A 151 -3.14 -18.97 -4.40
N VAL A 152 -2.48 -19.69 -5.32
CA VAL A 152 -2.74 -19.59 -6.76
C VAL A 152 -3.85 -20.56 -7.20
N GLN A 153 -4.01 -21.70 -6.51
CA GLN A 153 -4.95 -22.76 -6.84
C GLN A 153 -5.79 -23.19 -5.62
N PRO A 154 -6.63 -22.28 -5.10
CA PRO A 154 -7.40 -22.53 -3.86
C PRO A 154 -8.37 -23.72 -3.99
N GLU A 155 -8.79 -24.06 -5.22
CA GLU A 155 -9.63 -25.24 -5.52
C GLU A 155 -8.93 -26.56 -5.23
N ARG A 156 -7.60 -26.58 -5.23
CA ARG A 156 -6.78 -27.79 -4.93
C ARG A 156 -6.34 -27.88 -3.46
N ARG A 157 -6.98 -27.11 -2.57
CA ARG A 157 -6.61 -26.98 -1.14
C ARG A 157 -6.43 -28.35 -0.45
N GLY A 158 -7.34 -29.29 -0.69
CA GLY A 158 -7.28 -30.62 -0.05
C GLY A 158 -6.02 -31.40 -0.41
N GLU A 159 -5.67 -31.42 -1.71
CA GLU A 159 -4.46 -32.07 -2.20
C GLU A 159 -3.18 -31.41 -1.65
N ILE A 160 -3.16 -30.07 -1.64
CA ILE A 160 -2.00 -29.31 -1.16
C ILE A 160 -1.76 -29.50 0.33
N ILE A 161 -2.82 -29.54 1.15
CA ILE A 161 -2.72 -29.83 2.59
C ILE A 161 -2.21 -31.24 2.81
N GLY A 162 -2.70 -32.24 2.04
CA GLY A 162 -2.19 -33.61 2.09
C GLY A 162 -0.67 -33.65 1.84
N ARG A 163 -0.20 -32.97 0.81
CA ARG A 163 1.22 -32.88 0.50
C ARG A 163 2.06 -32.20 1.59
N ILE A 164 1.57 -31.12 2.18
CA ILE A 164 2.26 -30.46 3.30
C ILE A 164 2.39 -31.41 4.51
N ASN A 165 1.36 -32.22 4.79
CA ASN A 165 1.40 -33.21 5.88
C ASN A 165 2.39 -34.34 5.57
N GLU A 166 2.50 -34.81 4.34
CA GLU A 166 3.51 -35.78 3.91
C GLU A 166 4.92 -35.22 4.15
N ILE A 167 5.22 -34.00 3.65
CA ILE A 167 6.51 -33.34 3.83
C ILE A 167 6.85 -33.18 5.33
N ALA A 168 5.85 -32.87 6.18
CA ALA A 168 6.05 -32.73 7.63
C ALA A 168 6.26 -34.09 8.32
N GLY A 169 5.62 -35.16 7.82
CA GLY A 169 5.78 -36.53 8.33
C GLY A 169 7.14 -37.16 8.03
N ASP A 170 7.70 -36.85 6.86
CA ASP A 170 9.02 -37.36 6.44
C ASP A 170 10.19 -36.74 7.23
N THR A 171 9.91 -35.83 8.16
CA THR A 171 10.95 -35.09 8.92
C THR A 171 11.17 -35.70 10.35
N GLN A 172 10.50 -36.80 10.71
CA GLN A 172 10.68 -37.57 11.94
C GLN A 172 11.57 -38.79 11.68
#